data_dc4a6bc97bb99c2a217b383766907f7d
#
_entry.id   dc4a6bc97bb99c2a217b383766907f7d
#
_cell.length_a   1.000
_cell.length_b   1.000
_cell.length_c   1.000
_cell.angle_alpha   90.00
_cell.angle_beta   90.00
_cell.angle_gamma   90.00
#
_symmetry.space_group_name_H-M   'P 1'
#
loop_
_entity.id
_entity.type
_entity.pdbx_description
1 polymer ?
#
loop_
_entity_poly.entity_id
_entity_poly.type
_entity_poly.pdbx_seq_one_letter_code
_entity_poly.pdbx_strand_id
1 'polypeptide(L)'
;MKSDSSSTTVQPKLAVLVGVISKLQDEDHSKEYLEELEFLAETYGVETRKWFTQKLEKPDKSTFIGKGKTQEIAAFIKENNIDVVIFDDELSPSQQRNLEKELGKKILDRTTLILEIFSQRAQTAHAKTQVQLAQYQYLLPRLTGMWTHLERQRGGTGTRGGAGEKEIETDRRIVRDKIAALKEQLLTIDKQMATQRKSRGEMIRVALVGYTNVGKSTIMNLMSKSHVFAENKLFATLDTTVRKVTIDNLFFLLSDTVGFIRKLPTQLVESFKSTLDEVREADILLHVVDISHPHFEDHINVVRETLKEIGAGDKPTLLIFNKIDAFTYEKKDEDDLTPMTKRNLSMEDLKKTWMGKNNNPCIFIS
;
A
#
# COMPACT_ATOMS: atom_id res chain seq x y z
N MET A 1 42.16 -21.84 -15.27
CA MET A 1 41.03 -21.18 -15.91
C MET A 1 40.21 -20.51 -14.81
N LYS A 2 40.33 -19.18 -14.65
CA LYS A 2 39.56 -18.40 -13.71
C LYS A 2 38.21 -18.09 -14.37
N SER A 3 37.12 -18.53 -13.78
CA SER A 3 35.77 -18.16 -14.18
C SER A 3 35.51 -16.75 -13.70
N ASP A 4 35.53 -15.79 -14.58
CA ASP A 4 35.03 -14.44 -14.33
C ASP A 4 33.51 -14.51 -14.18
N SER A 5 33.04 -14.52 -12.93
CA SER A 5 31.65 -14.22 -12.59
C SER A 5 31.45 -12.70 -12.65
N SER A 6 31.23 -12.18 -13.86
CA SER A 6 30.72 -10.81 -14.02
C SER A 6 29.31 -10.73 -13.43
N SER A 7 29.22 -10.32 -12.19
CA SER A 7 27.97 -9.85 -11.61
C SER A 7 27.56 -8.57 -12.35
N THR A 8 26.66 -8.71 -13.30
CA THR A 8 26.00 -7.57 -13.93
C THR A 8 25.17 -6.88 -12.84
N THR A 9 25.74 -5.87 -12.20
CA THR A 9 25.00 -4.96 -11.32
C THR A 9 23.99 -4.24 -12.19
N VAL A 10 22.74 -4.73 -12.18
CA VAL A 10 21.61 -4.04 -12.81
C VAL A 10 21.46 -2.71 -12.07
N GLN A 11 21.79 -1.61 -12.76
CA GLN A 11 21.60 -0.28 -12.18
C GLN A 11 20.11 -0.10 -11.82
N PRO A 12 19.77 0.40 -10.64
CA PRO A 12 18.40 0.64 -10.27
C PRO A 12 17.77 1.63 -11.26
N LYS A 13 16.51 1.40 -11.63
CA LYS A 13 15.77 2.34 -12.46
C LYS A 13 15.56 3.64 -11.67
N LEU A 14 15.66 4.77 -12.37
CA LEU A 14 15.52 6.10 -11.78
C LEU A 14 14.08 6.59 -11.90
N ALA A 15 13.56 7.15 -10.81
CA ALA A 15 12.20 7.67 -10.74
C ALA A 15 12.14 9.15 -10.34
N VAL A 16 11.07 9.80 -10.76
CA VAL A 16 10.60 11.06 -10.16
C VAL A 16 9.21 10.84 -9.58
N LEU A 17 8.94 11.48 -8.45
CA LEU A 17 7.65 11.41 -7.77
C LEU A 17 6.87 12.69 -8.02
N VAL A 18 5.56 12.58 -8.21
CA VAL A 18 4.67 13.69 -8.48
C VAL A 18 3.49 13.67 -7.51
N GLY A 19 3.31 14.76 -6.76
CA GLY A 19 2.21 14.95 -5.83
C GLY A 19 1.42 16.23 -6.13
N VAL A 20 0.10 16.16 -6.05
CA VAL A 20 -0.77 17.33 -6.09
C VAL A 20 -1.20 17.66 -4.66
N ILE A 21 -0.97 18.92 -4.26
CA ILE A 21 -1.33 19.46 -2.97
C ILE A 21 -2.65 20.20 -3.10
N SER A 22 -3.68 19.72 -2.40
CA SER A 22 -4.94 20.45 -2.30
C SER A 22 -4.77 21.70 -1.42
N LYS A 23 -5.52 22.78 -1.69
CA LYS A 23 -5.51 23.99 -0.85
C LYS A 23 -5.90 23.74 0.62
N LEU A 24 -6.59 22.64 0.90
CA LEU A 24 -7.04 22.25 2.23
C LEU A 24 -6.04 21.34 2.97
N GLN A 25 -4.96 20.90 2.30
CA GLN A 25 -3.91 20.06 2.89
C GLN A 25 -2.77 20.93 3.41
N ASP A 26 -2.33 20.61 4.62
CA ASP A 26 -1.14 21.16 5.22
C ASP A 26 0.12 20.71 4.44
N GLU A 27 1.13 21.56 4.35
CA GLU A 27 2.39 21.23 3.65
C GLU A 27 3.11 20.05 4.31
N ASP A 28 3.03 19.95 5.65
CA ASP A 28 3.63 18.86 6.41
C ASP A 28 3.05 17.49 6.02
N HIS A 29 1.73 17.39 5.90
CA HIS A 29 1.07 16.15 5.41
C HIS A 29 1.45 15.81 3.97
N SER A 30 1.64 16.83 3.12
CA SER A 30 2.01 16.59 1.73
C SER A 30 3.42 16.05 1.58
N LYS A 31 4.33 16.48 2.45
CA LYS A 31 5.70 15.96 2.50
C LYS A 31 5.70 14.49 2.95
N GLU A 32 5.00 14.17 4.03
CA GLU A 32 4.83 12.80 4.52
C GLU A 32 4.29 11.85 3.43
N TYR A 33 3.30 12.31 2.66
CA TYR A 33 2.72 11.51 1.58
C TYR A 33 3.72 11.19 0.48
N LEU A 34 4.63 12.10 0.19
CA LEU A 34 5.71 11.86 -0.77
C LEU A 34 6.83 10.99 -0.18
N GLU A 35 7.12 11.11 1.12
CA GLU A 35 8.04 10.21 1.83
C GLU A 35 7.52 8.77 1.81
N GLU A 36 6.21 8.58 2.06
CA GLU A 36 5.57 7.27 1.94
C GLU A 36 5.61 6.73 0.49
N LEU A 37 5.37 7.60 -0.51
CA LEU A 37 5.47 7.21 -1.92
C LEU A 37 6.90 6.85 -2.32
N GLU A 38 7.90 7.56 -1.81
CA GLU A 38 9.31 7.24 -2.01
C GLU A 38 9.66 5.88 -1.44
N PHE A 39 9.19 5.57 -0.23
CA PHE A 39 9.41 4.27 0.37
C PHE A 39 8.69 3.13 -0.38
N LEU A 40 7.53 3.41 -1.00
CA LEU A 40 6.89 2.48 -1.95
C LEU A 40 7.77 2.27 -3.20
N ALA A 41 8.32 3.35 -3.77
CA ALA A 41 9.19 3.30 -4.94
C ALA A 41 10.47 2.49 -4.66
N GLU A 42 11.12 2.70 -3.52
CA GLU A 42 12.27 1.91 -3.05
C GLU A 42 11.90 0.43 -2.88
N THR A 43 10.72 0.15 -2.30
CA THR A 43 10.22 -1.23 -2.14
C THR A 43 9.98 -1.91 -3.49
N TYR A 44 9.57 -1.16 -4.50
CA TYR A 44 9.42 -1.63 -5.89
C TYR A 44 10.78 -1.85 -6.58
N GLY A 45 11.85 -1.23 -6.08
CA GLY A 45 13.21 -1.35 -6.60
C GLY A 45 13.59 -0.24 -7.57
N VAL A 46 13.03 0.97 -7.41
CA VAL A 46 13.42 2.17 -8.15
C VAL A 46 13.96 3.23 -7.19
N GLU A 47 14.95 4.00 -7.66
CA GLU A 47 15.58 5.07 -6.89
C GLU A 47 14.96 6.42 -7.24
N THR A 48 14.49 7.15 -6.24
CA THR A 48 13.91 8.47 -6.43
C THR A 48 15.00 9.53 -6.59
N ARG A 49 14.90 10.34 -7.64
CA ARG A 49 15.82 11.45 -7.91
C ARG A 49 15.28 12.81 -7.48
N LYS A 50 13.98 13.02 -7.63
CA LYS A 50 13.35 14.30 -7.31
C LYS A 50 11.85 14.15 -7.07
N TRP A 51 11.32 15.00 -6.19
CA TRP A 51 9.89 15.20 -5.99
C TRP A 51 9.43 16.44 -6.73
N PHE A 52 8.29 16.33 -7.40
CA PHE A 52 7.59 17.45 -8.02
C PHE A 52 6.25 17.61 -7.34
N THR A 53 5.99 18.80 -6.85
CA THR A 53 4.70 19.15 -6.24
C THR A 53 4.02 20.26 -7.00
N GLN A 54 2.71 20.26 -7.00
CA GLN A 54 1.92 21.35 -7.52
C GLN A 54 0.69 21.61 -6.66
N LYS A 55 0.48 22.86 -6.25
CA LYS A 55 -0.74 23.28 -5.54
C LYS A 55 -1.84 23.50 -6.57
N LEU A 56 -2.93 22.74 -6.50
CA LEU A 56 -4.10 22.85 -7.36
C LEU A 56 -5.38 22.73 -6.53
N GLU A 57 -6.39 23.50 -6.89
CA GLU A 57 -7.73 23.32 -6.31
C GLU A 57 -8.39 22.02 -6.79
N LYS A 58 -8.20 21.72 -8.07
CA LYS A 58 -8.68 20.48 -8.71
C LYS A 58 -7.62 19.99 -9.69
N PRO A 59 -7.37 18.69 -9.75
CA PRO A 59 -6.49 18.11 -10.77
C PRO A 59 -6.94 18.47 -12.18
N ASP A 60 -5.97 18.64 -13.08
CA ASP A 60 -6.27 18.85 -14.50
C ASP A 60 -6.93 17.60 -15.10
N LYS A 61 -7.96 17.81 -15.93
CA LYS A 61 -8.74 16.71 -16.52
C LYS A 61 -7.94 15.89 -17.54
N SER A 62 -6.94 16.50 -18.17
CA SER A 62 -6.14 15.89 -19.26
C SER A 62 -4.88 15.22 -18.76
N THR A 63 -4.13 15.90 -17.87
CA THR A 63 -2.78 15.51 -17.45
C THR A 63 -2.60 15.44 -15.93
N PHE A 64 -3.69 15.57 -15.15
CA PHE A 64 -3.69 15.60 -13.68
C PHE A 64 -2.95 16.81 -13.07
N ILE A 65 -1.83 17.21 -13.66
CA ILE A 65 -1.03 18.40 -13.34
C ILE A 65 -1.10 19.43 -14.48
N GLY A 66 -0.79 20.69 -14.18
CA GLY A 66 -0.81 21.76 -15.19
C GLY A 66 0.30 21.60 -16.24
N LYS A 67 0.07 22.14 -17.44
CA LYS A 67 1.01 22.06 -18.58
C LYS A 67 2.42 22.55 -18.25
N GLY A 68 2.57 23.67 -17.52
CA GLY A 68 3.88 24.16 -17.11
C GLY A 68 4.66 23.16 -16.24
N LYS A 69 3.97 22.50 -15.31
CA LYS A 69 4.60 21.46 -14.48
C LYS A 69 4.96 20.22 -15.31
N THR A 70 4.14 19.83 -16.27
CA THR A 70 4.46 18.72 -17.19
C THR A 70 5.71 19.03 -18.02
N GLN A 71 5.88 20.27 -18.50
CA GLN A 71 7.07 20.70 -19.22
C GLN A 71 8.33 20.72 -18.33
N GLU A 72 8.21 21.17 -17.09
CA GLU A 72 9.29 21.14 -16.09
C GLU A 72 9.77 19.69 -15.84
N ILE A 73 8.83 18.76 -15.65
CA ILE A 73 9.12 17.34 -15.47
C ILE A 73 9.77 16.77 -16.75
N ALA A 74 9.26 17.09 -17.94
CA ALA A 74 9.81 16.62 -19.21
C ALA A 74 11.26 17.07 -19.44
N ALA A 75 11.61 18.31 -19.06
CA ALA A 75 12.97 18.81 -19.11
C ALA A 75 13.88 18.03 -18.16
N PHE A 76 13.46 17.85 -16.90
CA PHE A 76 14.23 17.10 -15.90
C PHE A 76 14.45 15.64 -16.29
N ILE A 77 13.44 14.97 -16.87
CA ILE A 77 13.53 13.59 -17.36
C ILE A 77 14.65 13.44 -18.39
N LYS A 78 14.75 14.38 -19.33
CA LYS A 78 15.76 14.36 -20.40
C LYS A 78 17.18 14.58 -19.87
N GLU A 79 17.33 15.50 -18.91
CA GLU A 79 18.63 15.85 -18.31
C GLU A 79 19.18 14.75 -17.41
N ASN A 80 18.30 14.02 -16.71
CA ASN A 80 18.69 13.09 -15.65
C ASN A 80 18.44 11.61 -15.99
N ASN A 81 18.13 11.28 -17.24
CA ASN A 81 17.87 9.91 -17.70
C ASN A 81 16.85 9.14 -16.83
N ILE A 82 15.76 9.79 -16.46
CA ILE A 82 14.71 9.18 -15.65
C ILE A 82 13.99 8.08 -16.44
N ASP A 83 13.70 6.95 -15.78
CA ASP A 83 13.05 5.78 -16.39
C ASP A 83 11.54 5.76 -16.18
N VAL A 84 11.07 6.24 -15.02
CA VAL A 84 9.67 6.15 -14.60
C VAL A 84 9.23 7.40 -13.86
N VAL A 85 7.97 7.78 -14.04
CA VAL A 85 7.31 8.86 -13.29
C VAL A 85 6.20 8.26 -12.46
N ILE A 86 6.17 8.54 -11.16
CA ILE A 86 5.23 7.96 -10.21
C ILE A 86 4.37 9.06 -9.59
N PHE A 87 3.05 8.91 -9.70
CA PHE A 87 2.06 9.82 -9.12
C PHE A 87 1.51 9.28 -7.81
N ASP A 88 1.34 10.13 -6.79
CA ASP A 88 0.77 9.77 -5.48
C ASP A 88 -0.74 9.51 -5.53
N ASP A 89 -1.41 9.99 -6.55
CA ASP A 89 -2.84 9.81 -6.75
C ASP A 89 -3.14 8.84 -7.89
N GLU A 90 -4.34 8.25 -7.87
CA GLU A 90 -4.81 7.43 -8.97
C GLU A 90 -5.11 8.29 -10.20
N LEU A 91 -4.57 7.88 -11.35
CA LEU A 91 -4.78 8.53 -12.62
C LEU A 91 -5.95 7.90 -13.38
N SER A 92 -6.75 8.72 -14.04
CA SER A 92 -7.69 8.20 -15.03
C SER A 92 -6.93 7.62 -16.24
N PRO A 93 -7.54 6.68 -16.99
CA PRO A 93 -6.91 6.10 -18.18
C PRO A 93 -6.48 7.14 -19.23
N SER A 94 -7.24 8.23 -19.35
CA SER A 94 -6.92 9.34 -20.27
C SER A 94 -5.74 10.17 -19.78
N GLN A 95 -5.69 10.47 -18.48
CA GLN A 95 -4.56 11.21 -17.88
C GLN A 95 -3.25 10.43 -18.01
N GLN A 96 -3.26 9.14 -17.63
CA GLN A 96 -2.08 8.29 -17.75
C GLN A 96 -1.54 8.28 -19.18
N ARG A 97 -2.39 8.04 -20.16
CA ARG A 97 -2.00 8.02 -21.58
C ARG A 97 -1.46 9.37 -22.08
N ASN A 98 -2.10 10.48 -21.72
CA ASN A 98 -1.65 11.79 -22.13
C ASN A 98 -0.27 12.10 -21.54
N LEU A 99 -0.05 11.76 -20.26
CA LEU A 99 1.24 11.91 -19.61
C LEU A 99 2.32 11.04 -20.25
N GLU A 100 2.03 9.77 -20.56
CA GLU A 100 2.96 8.87 -21.27
C GLU A 100 3.36 9.45 -22.63
N LYS A 101 2.41 10.04 -23.34
CA LYS A 101 2.66 10.69 -24.63
C LYS A 101 3.52 11.96 -24.49
N GLU A 102 3.24 12.80 -23.50
CA GLU A 102 3.95 14.06 -23.29
C GLU A 102 5.33 13.86 -22.69
N LEU A 103 5.48 12.96 -21.74
CA LEU A 103 6.73 12.70 -21.02
C LEU A 103 7.62 11.65 -21.71
N GLY A 104 7.05 10.80 -22.59
CA GLY A 104 7.77 9.74 -23.28
C GLY A 104 8.34 8.65 -22.37
N LYS A 105 7.77 8.49 -21.18
CA LYS A 105 8.22 7.54 -20.14
C LYS A 105 7.05 6.74 -19.57
N LYS A 106 7.37 5.62 -18.90
CA LYS A 106 6.37 4.84 -18.17
C LYS A 106 5.82 5.67 -17.02
N ILE A 107 4.50 5.76 -16.96
CA ILE A 107 3.78 6.44 -15.87
C ILE A 107 3.18 5.36 -14.97
N LEU A 108 3.47 5.46 -13.68
CA LEU A 108 2.81 4.68 -12.64
C LEU A 108 2.00 5.62 -11.76
N ASP A 109 0.82 5.21 -11.40
CA ASP A 109 0.10 5.82 -10.30
C ASP A 109 0.28 4.98 -9.02
N ARG A 110 -0.12 5.52 -7.88
CA ARG A 110 0.01 4.84 -6.58
C ARG A 110 -0.64 3.45 -6.59
N THR A 111 -1.81 3.31 -7.20
CA THR A 111 -2.52 2.03 -7.30
C THR A 111 -1.72 1.00 -8.09
N THR A 112 -1.22 1.37 -9.26
CA THR A 112 -0.37 0.49 -10.07
C THR A 112 0.92 0.11 -9.33
N LEU A 113 1.56 1.07 -8.66
CA LEU A 113 2.78 0.81 -7.89
C LEU A 113 2.55 -0.23 -6.79
N ILE A 114 1.48 -0.08 -6.01
CA ILE A 114 1.11 -1.04 -4.96
C ILE A 114 0.81 -2.43 -5.55
N LEU A 115 0.06 -2.49 -6.65
CA LEU A 115 -0.25 -3.75 -7.34
C LEU A 115 1.02 -4.45 -7.85
N GLU A 116 1.98 -3.72 -8.38
CA GLU A 116 3.27 -4.26 -8.83
C GLU A 116 4.11 -4.78 -7.66
N ILE A 117 4.18 -4.05 -6.54
CA ILE A 117 4.85 -4.51 -5.31
C ILE A 117 4.23 -5.82 -4.83
N PHE A 118 2.90 -5.90 -4.80
CA PHE A 118 2.20 -7.11 -4.38
C PHE A 118 2.43 -8.28 -5.34
N SER A 119 2.50 -8.01 -6.65
CA SER A 119 2.83 -9.02 -7.65
C SER A 119 4.23 -9.63 -7.45
N GLN A 120 5.20 -8.79 -7.05
CA GLN A 120 6.56 -9.25 -6.73
C GLN A 120 6.63 -10.04 -5.42
N ARG A 121 5.78 -9.70 -4.44
CA ARG A 121 5.81 -10.27 -3.08
C ARG A 121 4.94 -11.52 -2.91
N ALA A 122 3.92 -11.70 -3.73
CA ALA A 122 3.01 -12.84 -3.64
C ALA A 122 3.75 -14.17 -3.87
N GLN A 123 3.78 -15.04 -2.87
CA GLN A 123 4.44 -16.33 -2.95
C GLN A 123 3.46 -17.49 -3.08
N THR A 124 2.38 -17.46 -2.29
CA THR A 124 1.36 -18.51 -2.30
C THR A 124 0.47 -18.43 -3.55
N ALA A 125 -0.09 -19.56 -3.95
CA ALA A 125 -1.07 -19.60 -5.04
C ALA A 125 -2.26 -18.70 -4.77
N HIS A 126 -2.70 -18.62 -3.52
CA HIS A 126 -3.78 -17.76 -3.06
C HIS A 126 -3.45 -16.28 -3.29
N ALA A 127 -2.35 -15.77 -2.71
CA ALA A 127 -1.93 -14.38 -2.89
C ALA A 127 -1.70 -14.01 -4.38
N LYS A 128 -1.06 -14.90 -5.15
CA LYS A 128 -0.88 -14.69 -6.59
C LYS A 128 -2.21 -14.52 -7.32
N THR A 129 -3.20 -15.37 -7.02
CA THR A 129 -4.52 -15.30 -7.65
C THR A 129 -5.25 -14.03 -7.25
N GLN A 130 -5.16 -13.60 -5.98
CA GLN A 130 -5.74 -12.35 -5.50
C GLN A 130 -5.14 -11.12 -6.18
N VAL A 131 -3.80 -11.04 -6.25
CA VAL A 131 -3.11 -9.93 -6.90
C VAL A 131 -3.44 -9.88 -8.39
N GLN A 132 -3.43 -11.03 -9.09
CA GLN A 132 -3.82 -11.09 -10.50
C GLN A 132 -5.26 -10.62 -10.71
N LEU A 133 -6.19 -11.02 -9.85
CA LEU A 133 -7.58 -10.56 -9.92
C LEU A 133 -7.66 -9.04 -9.79
N ALA A 134 -6.98 -8.46 -8.79
CA ALA A 134 -6.95 -7.00 -8.60
C ALA A 134 -6.32 -6.28 -9.80
N GLN A 135 -5.22 -6.80 -10.37
CA GLN A 135 -4.60 -6.25 -11.57
C GLN A 135 -5.55 -6.24 -12.78
N TYR A 136 -6.26 -7.34 -13.03
CA TYR A 136 -7.22 -7.41 -14.14
C TYR A 136 -8.45 -6.52 -13.91
N GLN A 137 -8.94 -6.42 -12.67
CA GLN A 137 -10.04 -5.51 -12.33
C GLN A 137 -9.63 -4.03 -12.53
N TYR A 138 -8.40 -3.68 -12.18
CA TYR A 138 -7.85 -2.35 -12.39
C TYR A 138 -7.59 -2.05 -13.88
N LEU A 139 -7.15 -3.05 -14.65
CA LEU A 139 -6.85 -2.93 -16.06
C LEU A 139 -8.13 -2.81 -16.91
N LEU A 140 -9.21 -3.55 -16.57
CA LEU A 140 -10.43 -3.66 -17.40
C LEU A 140 -11.01 -2.29 -17.82
N PRO A 141 -11.24 -1.30 -16.94
CA PRO A 141 -11.72 0.02 -17.35
C PRO A 141 -10.69 0.82 -18.16
N ARG A 142 -9.40 0.46 -18.07
CA ARG A 142 -8.30 1.16 -18.74
C ARG A 142 -8.03 0.66 -20.16
N LEU A 143 -8.48 -0.54 -20.51
CA LEU A 143 -8.32 -1.12 -21.86
C LEU A 143 -8.90 -0.24 -22.97
N THR A 144 -10.04 0.40 -22.75
CA THR A 144 -10.66 1.31 -23.72
C THR A 144 -9.78 2.50 -24.11
N GLY A 145 -8.88 2.90 -23.23
CA GLY A 145 -8.01 4.05 -23.45
C GLY A 145 -6.69 3.72 -24.15
N MET A 146 -6.21 2.48 -24.03
CA MET A 146 -4.89 2.08 -24.55
C MET A 146 -4.90 1.82 -26.07
N TRP A 147 -5.97 1.26 -26.62
CA TRP A 147 -6.02 0.83 -28.02
C TRP A 147 -6.20 1.94 -29.05
N THR A 148 -6.88 3.02 -28.71
CA THR A 148 -7.01 4.17 -29.63
C THR A 148 -5.66 4.82 -30.00
N HIS A 149 -4.58 4.50 -29.30
CA HIS A 149 -3.24 4.96 -29.60
C HIS A 149 -2.50 4.04 -30.58
N LEU A 150 -2.68 2.74 -30.48
CA LEU A 150 -2.03 1.74 -31.36
C LEU A 150 -2.55 1.85 -32.81
N GLU A 151 -3.83 2.15 -33.01
CA GLU A 151 -4.41 2.38 -34.33
C GLU A 151 -3.76 3.58 -35.06
N ARG A 152 -3.46 4.67 -34.31
CA ARG A 152 -2.80 5.87 -34.90
C ARG A 152 -1.32 5.65 -35.22
N GLN A 153 -0.64 4.73 -34.54
CA GLN A 153 0.77 4.41 -34.79
C GLN A 153 0.96 3.47 -35.99
N ARG A 154 -0.02 2.64 -36.31
CA ARG A 154 0.00 1.75 -37.48
C ARG A 154 -0.50 2.42 -38.74
N GLY A 155 -0.18 3.67 -39.04
CA GLY A 155 -0.37 4.40 -40.29
C GLY A 155 -0.98 3.61 -41.46
N GLY A 156 -2.17 3.05 -41.28
CA GLY A 156 -2.90 2.25 -42.27
C GLY A 156 -4.05 3.07 -42.81
N THR A 157 -3.94 3.42 -44.09
CA THR A 157 -4.99 3.96 -44.96
C THR A 157 -6.38 3.42 -44.66
N GLY A 158 -7.26 4.35 -44.33
CA GLY A 158 -8.71 4.31 -44.28
C GLY A 158 -9.43 3.00 -44.64
N THR A 159 -9.81 2.26 -43.64
CA THR A 159 -10.97 1.40 -43.72
C THR A 159 -11.78 1.59 -42.43
N ARG A 160 -12.99 2.07 -42.65
CA ARG A 160 -14.12 2.34 -41.75
C ARG A 160 -14.08 1.62 -40.40
N GLY A 161 -14.31 2.36 -39.31
CA GLY A 161 -14.43 2.05 -37.90
C GLY A 161 -15.10 0.71 -37.53
N GLY A 162 -14.40 -0.40 -37.65
CA GLY A 162 -14.92 -1.71 -37.29
C GLY A 162 -13.87 -2.69 -36.78
N ALA A 163 -12.63 -2.56 -37.17
CA ALA A 163 -11.59 -3.53 -36.78
C ALA A 163 -11.08 -3.28 -35.36
N GLY A 164 -10.77 -2.05 -35.00
CA GLY A 164 -10.27 -1.69 -33.68
C GLY A 164 -11.31 -1.83 -32.57
N GLU A 165 -12.60 -1.51 -32.84
CA GLU A 165 -13.67 -1.74 -31.87
C GLU A 165 -13.88 -3.23 -31.58
N LYS A 166 -13.76 -4.09 -32.60
CA LYS A 166 -13.85 -5.56 -32.43
C LYS A 166 -12.66 -6.12 -31.66
N GLU A 167 -11.46 -5.61 -31.87
CA GLU A 167 -10.28 -6.02 -31.11
C GLU A 167 -10.38 -5.61 -29.64
N ILE A 168 -10.80 -4.37 -29.35
CA ILE A 168 -11.04 -3.89 -27.97
C ILE A 168 -12.10 -4.73 -27.26
N GLU A 169 -13.20 -5.05 -27.95
CA GLU A 169 -14.27 -5.86 -27.35
C GLU A 169 -13.80 -7.30 -27.11
N THR A 170 -12.94 -7.83 -27.99
CA THR A 170 -12.33 -9.15 -27.82
C THR A 170 -11.40 -9.17 -26.60
N ASP A 171 -10.53 -8.17 -26.44
CA ASP A 171 -9.65 -8.07 -25.29
C ASP A 171 -10.40 -7.87 -23.98
N ARG A 172 -11.45 -7.05 -23.99
CA ARG A 172 -12.34 -6.89 -22.84
C ARG A 172 -13.00 -8.20 -22.45
N ARG A 173 -13.43 -8.99 -23.45
CA ARG A 173 -14.00 -10.31 -23.19
C ARG A 173 -12.98 -11.23 -22.56
N ILE A 174 -11.77 -11.31 -23.13
CA ILE A 174 -10.67 -12.12 -22.58
C ILE A 174 -10.38 -11.73 -21.13
N VAL A 175 -10.30 -10.43 -20.82
CA VAL A 175 -10.05 -9.96 -19.46
C VAL A 175 -11.21 -10.28 -18.53
N ARG A 176 -12.48 -10.14 -18.97
CA ARG A 176 -13.66 -10.52 -18.17
C ARG A 176 -13.68 -12.02 -17.89
N ASP A 177 -13.39 -12.86 -18.90
CA ASP A 177 -13.31 -14.30 -18.76
C ASP A 177 -12.19 -14.69 -17.77
N LYS A 178 -11.04 -13.98 -17.83
CA LYS A 178 -9.94 -14.18 -16.88
C LYS A 178 -10.33 -13.79 -15.45
N ILE A 179 -11.03 -12.66 -15.27
CA ILE A 179 -11.57 -12.24 -13.97
C ILE A 179 -12.55 -13.29 -13.43
N ALA A 180 -13.46 -13.82 -14.27
CA ALA A 180 -14.39 -14.85 -13.85
C ALA A 180 -13.68 -16.14 -13.41
N ALA A 181 -12.71 -16.61 -14.18
CA ALA A 181 -11.91 -17.80 -13.85
C ALA A 181 -11.11 -17.61 -12.55
N LEU A 182 -10.49 -16.44 -12.34
CA LEU A 182 -9.75 -16.14 -11.10
C LEU A 182 -10.68 -16.08 -9.89
N LYS A 183 -11.89 -15.53 -10.03
CA LYS A 183 -12.89 -15.53 -8.94
C LYS A 183 -13.32 -16.95 -8.56
N GLU A 184 -13.56 -17.83 -9.52
CA GLU A 184 -13.89 -19.22 -9.28
C GLU A 184 -12.74 -19.98 -8.60
N GLN A 185 -11.51 -19.73 -9.05
CA GLN A 185 -10.31 -20.29 -8.44
C GLN A 185 -10.17 -19.86 -6.97
N LEU A 186 -10.38 -18.57 -6.67
CA LEU A 186 -10.36 -18.06 -5.29
C LEU A 186 -11.44 -18.71 -4.43
N LEU A 187 -12.67 -18.82 -4.91
CA LEU A 187 -13.73 -19.51 -4.17
C LEU A 187 -13.37 -20.95 -3.80
N THR A 188 -12.65 -21.65 -4.68
CA THR A 188 -12.18 -23.01 -4.44
C THR A 188 -11.10 -23.04 -3.35
N ILE A 189 -10.13 -22.13 -3.46
CA ILE A 189 -9.06 -22.01 -2.45
C ILE A 189 -9.63 -21.61 -1.08
N ASP A 190 -10.58 -20.66 -1.05
CA ASP A 190 -11.22 -20.19 0.19
C ASP A 190 -11.98 -21.31 0.90
N LYS A 191 -12.70 -22.17 0.15
CA LYS A 191 -13.35 -23.36 0.71
C LYS A 191 -12.35 -24.34 1.36
N GLN A 192 -11.21 -24.55 0.70
CA GLN A 192 -10.14 -25.40 1.24
C GLN A 192 -9.54 -24.80 2.51
N MET A 193 -9.25 -23.48 2.49
CA MET A 193 -8.74 -22.77 3.66
C MET A 193 -9.74 -22.76 4.82
N ALA A 194 -11.04 -22.57 4.55
CA ALA A 194 -12.10 -22.63 5.57
C ALA A 194 -12.17 -24.01 6.24
N THR A 195 -11.98 -25.07 5.46
CA THR A 195 -11.92 -26.45 5.99
C THR A 195 -10.70 -26.66 6.90
N GLN A 196 -9.52 -26.18 6.48
CA GLN A 196 -8.31 -26.21 7.28
C GLN A 196 -8.43 -25.37 8.55
N ARG A 197 -9.11 -24.22 8.49
CA ARG A 197 -9.36 -23.35 9.66
C ARG A 197 -10.25 -24.05 10.70
N LYS A 198 -11.30 -24.75 10.25
CA LYS A 198 -12.17 -25.53 11.15
C LYS A 198 -11.41 -26.63 11.91
N SER A 199 -10.39 -27.22 11.31
CA SER A 199 -9.57 -28.26 11.95
C SER A 199 -8.63 -27.74 13.04
N ARG A 200 -8.43 -26.40 13.15
CA ARG A 200 -7.57 -25.78 14.18
C ARG A 200 -8.19 -25.70 15.58
N GLY A 201 -9.42 -26.18 15.76
CA GLY A 201 -10.10 -26.28 17.04
C GLY A 201 -10.59 -24.96 17.63
N GLU A 202 -10.95 -24.96 18.92
CA GLU A 202 -11.49 -23.83 19.69
C GLU A 202 -10.41 -22.92 20.30
N MET A 203 -9.20 -22.88 19.72
CA MET A 203 -8.14 -22.00 20.23
C MET A 203 -8.49 -20.53 19.98
N ILE A 204 -8.22 -19.70 20.97
CA ILE A 204 -8.33 -18.22 20.84
C ILE A 204 -7.48 -17.77 19.67
N ARG A 205 -8.04 -16.92 18.83
CA ARG A 205 -7.39 -16.34 17.65
C ARG A 205 -7.09 -14.86 17.88
N VAL A 206 -5.85 -14.50 17.70
CA VAL A 206 -5.35 -13.14 17.88
C VAL A 206 -4.74 -12.68 16.55
N ALA A 207 -5.13 -11.53 16.04
CA ALA A 207 -4.57 -10.99 14.81
C ALA A 207 -3.80 -9.69 15.06
N LEU A 208 -2.59 -9.61 14.52
CA LEU A 208 -1.80 -8.39 14.47
C LEU A 208 -2.30 -7.54 13.32
N VAL A 209 -2.77 -6.34 13.60
CA VAL A 209 -3.21 -5.35 12.62
C VAL A 209 -2.46 -4.04 12.84
N GLY A 210 -2.37 -3.20 11.82
CA GLY A 210 -1.68 -1.91 11.92
C GLY A 210 -1.11 -1.47 10.59
N TYR A 211 -0.63 -0.24 10.56
CA TYR A 211 -0.04 0.34 9.36
C TYR A 211 1.18 -0.46 8.88
N THR A 212 1.65 -0.20 7.67
CA THR A 212 2.89 -0.82 7.17
C THR A 212 4.09 -0.38 8.02
N ASN A 213 5.07 -1.26 8.19
CA ASN A 213 6.35 -1.00 8.87
C ASN A 213 6.27 -0.57 10.36
N VAL A 214 5.16 -0.86 11.04
CA VAL A 214 5.02 -0.55 12.50
C VAL A 214 5.60 -1.61 13.43
N GLY A 215 6.14 -2.73 12.87
CA GLY A 215 6.78 -3.79 13.65
C GLY A 215 5.91 -5.02 13.93
N LYS A 216 4.79 -5.24 13.19
CA LYS A 216 3.90 -6.42 13.36
C LYS A 216 4.68 -7.74 13.30
N SER A 217 5.43 -7.96 12.23
CA SER A 217 6.21 -9.19 12.01
C SER A 217 7.33 -9.36 13.04
N THR A 218 7.88 -8.27 13.58
CA THR A 218 8.85 -8.30 14.68
C THR A 218 8.21 -8.83 15.96
N ILE A 219 7.03 -8.31 16.30
CA ILE A 219 6.26 -8.79 17.47
C ILE A 219 5.89 -10.26 17.29
N MET A 220 5.45 -10.65 16.06
CA MET A 220 5.17 -12.05 15.74
C MET A 220 6.38 -12.95 16.00
N ASN A 221 7.57 -12.55 15.56
CA ASN A 221 8.81 -13.31 15.76
C ASN A 221 9.17 -13.45 17.24
N LEU A 222 9.06 -12.36 18.00
CA LEU A 222 9.32 -12.37 19.44
C LEU A 222 8.38 -13.35 20.18
N MET A 223 7.08 -13.26 19.91
CA MET A 223 6.08 -14.06 20.62
C MET A 223 6.10 -15.53 20.20
N SER A 224 6.37 -15.83 18.94
CA SER A 224 6.37 -17.22 18.44
C SER A 224 7.71 -17.92 18.57
N LYS A 225 8.76 -17.26 19.06
CA LYS A 225 10.14 -17.77 19.14
C LYS A 225 10.62 -18.34 17.78
N SER A 226 10.13 -17.78 16.71
CA SER A 226 10.43 -18.20 15.33
C SER A 226 11.11 -17.08 14.57
N HIS A 227 11.95 -17.42 13.60
CA HIS A 227 12.56 -16.45 12.69
C HIS A 227 11.70 -16.33 11.42
N VAL A 228 10.70 -15.47 11.43
CA VAL A 228 10.06 -15.01 10.19
C VAL A 228 10.86 -13.83 9.68
N PHE A 229 11.10 -13.81 8.38
CA PHE A 229 11.87 -12.75 7.75
C PHE A 229 11.16 -11.40 7.90
N ALA A 230 11.70 -10.54 8.74
CA ALA A 230 11.20 -9.16 8.92
C ALA A 230 12.16 -8.21 8.18
N GLU A 231 11.71 -7.63 7.09
CA GLU A 231 12.44 -6.59 6.35
C GLU A 231 11.90 -5.20 6.72
N ASN A 232 12.79 -4.21 6.75
CA ASN A 232 12.39 -2.80 6.81
C ASN A 232 11.94 -2.34 5.41
N LYS A 233 10.85 -2.94 4.92
CA LYS A 233 10.21 -2.61 3.63
C LYS A 233 8.70 -2.65 3.80
N LEU A 234 7.99 -1.84 3.00
CA LEU A 234 6.54 -1.88 2.97
C LEU A 234 6.06 -3.24 2.46
N PHE A 235 4.95 -3.73 3.03
CA PHE A 235 4.36 -5.02 2.66
C PHE A 235 5.35 -6.20 2.74
N ALA A 236 6.20 -6.22 3.77
CA ALA A 236 7.10 -7.35 4.02
C ALA A 236 6.31 -8.67 4.16
N THR A 237 5.14 -8.60 4.78
CA THR A 237 4.18 -9.71 4.90
C THR A 237 3.00 -9.46 3.97
N LEU A 238 2.86 -10.27 2.92
CA LEU A 238 1.69 -10.29 2.05
C LEU A 238 0.81 -11.53 2.30
N ASP A 239 1.45 -12.66 2.54
CA ASP A 239 0.80 -13.91 2.90
C ASP A 239 0.61 -13.99 4.42
N THR A 240 -0.63 -14.16 4.88
CA THR A 240 -0.92 -14.29 6.31
C THR A 240 -0.19 -15.47 6.90
N THR A 241 0.58 -15.23 7.94
CA THR A 241 1.28 -16.28 8.70
C THR A 241 0.55 -16.50 10.02
N VAL A 242 0.15 -17.73 10.30
CA VAL A 242 -0.49 -18.12 11.57
C VAL A 242 0.48 -18.97 12.37
N ARG A 243 0.68 -18.63 13.63
CA ARG A 243 1.57 -19.35 14.56
C ARG A 243 0.85 -19.66 15.85
N LYS A 244 1.11 -20.84 16.40
CA LYS A 244 0.70 -21.18 17.75
C LYS A 244 1.67 -20.53 18.73
N VAL A 245 1.15 -19.70 19.62
CA VAL A 245 1.91 -19.05 20.70
C VAL A 245 1.49 -19.66 22.03
N THR A 246 2.47 -19.82 22.90
CA THR A 246 2.26 -20.34 24.26
C THR A 246 2.87 -19.33 25.23
N ILE A 247 2.04 -18.82 26.14
CA ILE A 247 2.47 -17.96 27.25
C ILE A 247 1.99 -18.65 28.52
N ASP A 248 2.93 -19.12 29.33
CA ASP A 248 2.67 -20.00 30.48
C ASP A 248 1.80 -21.21 30.10
N ASN A 249 0.56 -21.26 30.57
CA ASN A 249 -0.39 -22.33 30.26
C ASN A 249 -1.46 -21.93 29.22
N LEU A 250 -1.36 -20.75 28.63
CA LEU A 250 -2.31 -20.27 27.64
C LEU A 250 -1.79 -20.52 26.22
N PHE A 251 -2.64 -21.13 25.40
CA PHE A 251 -2.37 -21.41 24.00
C PHE A 251 -3.31 -20.58 23.14
N PHE A 252 -2.76 -19.88 22.16
CA PHE A 252 -3.56 -19.14 21.17
C PHE A 252 -2.88 -19.15 19.81
N LEU A 253 -3.66 -18.84 18.78
CA LEU A 253 -3.16 -18.64 17.42
C LEU A 253 -2.91 -17.15 17.20
N LEU A 254 -1.69 -16.79 16.84
CA LEU A 254 -1.33 -15.44 16.46
C LEU A 254 -1.15 -15.36 14.95
N SER A 255 -1.85 -14.44 14.32
CA SER A 255 -1.80 -14.20 12.87
C SER A 255 -1.12 -12.86 12.58
N ASP A 256 -0.08 -12.87 11.72
CA ASP A 256 0.48 -11.66 11.13
C ASP A 256 -0.26 -11.35 9.83
N THR A 257 -0.65 -10.11 9.64
CA THR A 257 -1.48 -9.69 8.51
C THR A 257 -0.77 -8.65 7.65
N VAL A 258 -1.28 -8.45 6.44
CA VAL A 258 -0.82 -7.38 5.54
C VAL A 258 -0.93 -6.03 6.24
N GLY A 259 0.13 -5.22 6.16
CA GLY A 259 0.09 -3.86 6.69
C GLY A 259 -0.87 -2.98 5.90
N PHE A 260 -1.66 -2.18 6.61
CA PHE A 260 -2.51 -1.17 6.00
C PHE A 260 -1.67 0.02 5.54
N ILE A 261 -2.15 0.72 4.53
CA ILE A 261 -1.52 1.92 3.98
C ILE A 261 -2.62 2.88 3.52
N ARG A 262 -2.30 4.15 3.48
CA ARG A 262 -3.18 5.19 2.95
C ARG A 262 -3.51 4.94 1.46
N LYS A 263 -4.74 5.25 1.05
CA LYS A 263 -5.22 5.06 -0.33
C LYS A 263 -5.01 3.62 -0.83
N LEU A 264 -5.25 2.61 0.04
CA LEU A 264 -5.20 1.21 -0.40
C LEU A 264 -6.27 1.01 -1.49
N PRO A 265 -5.89 0.47 -2.67
CA PRO A 265 -6.84 0.28 -3.75
C PRO A 265 -8.02 -0.61 -3.34
N THR A 266 -9.26 -0.17 -3.63
CA THR A 266 -10.49 -0.90 -3.28
C THR A 266 -10.52 -2.30 -3.90
N GLN A 267 -9.97 -2.45 -5.11
CA GLN A 267 -9.83 -3.74 -5.78
C GLN A 267 -8.94 -4.71 -5.00
N LEU A 268 -7.90 -4.18 -4.32
CA LEU A 268 -7.07 -4.98 -3.42
C LEU A 268 -7.83 -5.37 -2.15
N VAL A 269 -8.51 -4.44 -1.50
CA VAL A 269 -9.32 -4.75 -0.31
C VAL A 269 -10.33 -5.85 -0.63
N GLU A 270 -10.99 -5.77 -1.78
CA GLU A 270 -11.95 -6.77 -2.25
C GLU A 270 -11.29 -8.13 -2.54
N SER A 271 -10.13 -8.12 -3.19
CA SER A 271 -9.37 -9.33 -3.52
C SER A 271 -8.75 -9.99 -2.28
N PHE A 272 -8.36 -9.20 -1.28
CA PHE A 272 -7.75 -9.68 -0.03
C PHE A 272 -8.77 -10.00 1.07
N LYS A 273 -10.07 -9.96 0.78
CA LYS A 273 -11.11 -10.30 1.79
C LYS A 273 -10.79 -11.61 2.51
N SER A 274 -10.35 -12.63 1.81
CA SER A 274 -10.04 -13.94 2.41
C SER A 274 -8.72 -13.95 3.21
N THR A 275 -7.74 -13.11 2.84
CA THR A 275 -6.54 -12.91 3.67
C THR A 275 -6.89 -12.10 4.92
N LEU A 276 -7.82 -11.15 4.79
CA LEU A 276 -8.38 -10.40 5.89
C LEU A 276 -9.43 -11.19 6.71
N ASP A 277 -9.83 -12.39 6.24
CA ASP A 277 -10.70 -13.29 7.01
C ASP A 277 -10.04 -13.73 8.33
N GLU A 278 -8.72 -13.84 8.40
CA GLU A 278 -8.02 -14.10 9.67
C GLU A 278 -8.26 -12.96 10.68
N VAL A 279 -8.37 -11.70 10.20
CA VAL A 279 -8.75 -10.55 11.04
C VAL A 279 -10.23 -10.63 11.42
N ARG A 280 -11.10 -10.99 10.48
CA ARG A 280 -12.55 -11.12 10.72
C ARG A 280 -12.88 -12.27 11.66
N GLU A 281 -12.12 -13.35 11.62
CA GLU A 281 -12.29 -14.54 12.48
C GLU A 281 -11.52 -14.43 13.80
N ALA A 282 -10.66 -13.42 13.98
CA ALA A 282 -9.94 -13.22 15.23
C ALA A 282 -10.91 -12.87 16.38
N ASP A 283 -10.62 -13.36 17.56
CA ASP A 283 -11.34 -13.01 18.79
C ASP A 283 -10.85 -11.68 19.36
N ILE A 284 -9.55 -11.38 19.18
CA ILE A 284 -8.89 -10.18 19.67
C ILE A 284 -7.97 -9.61 18.59
N LEU A 285 -7.96 -8.30 18.45
CA LEU A 285 -7.03 -7.58 17.59
C LEU A 285 -5.92 -6.92 18.41
N LEU A 286 -4.68 -7.10 17.98
CA LEU A 286 -3.53 -6.35 18.46
C LEU A 286 -3.20 -5.28 17.44
N HIS A 287 -3.62 -4.04 17.70
CA HIS A 287 -3.39 -2.92 16.81
C HIS A 287 -2.05 -2.27 17.13
N VAL A 288 -1.05 -2.57 16.31
CA VAL A 288 0.32 -2.06 16.46
C VAL A 288 0.44 -0.71 15.78
N VAL A 289 0.98 0.26 16.51
CA VAL A 289 1.14 1.67 16.10
C VAL A 289 2.58 2.08 16.31
N ASP A 290 3.17 2.74 15.33
CA ASP A 290 4.48 3.37 15.45
C ASP A 290 4.31 4.76 16.09
N ILE A 291 4.62 4.89 17.40
CA ILE A 291 4.42 6.14 18.13
C ILE A 291 5.49 7.20 17.77
N SER A 292 6.60 6.78 17.18
CA SER A 292 7.65 7.70 16.74
C SER A 292 7.24 8.51 15.50
N HIS A 293 6.20 8.07 14.81
CA HIS A 293 5.70 8.74 13.61
C HIS A 293 4.84 9.97 14.00
N PRO A 294 5.10 11.18 13.48
CA PRO A 294 4.40 12.40 13.89
C PRO A 294 2.88 12.35 13.67
N HIS A 295 2.42 11.60 12.67
CA HIS A 295 1.01 11.43 12.31
C HIS A 295 0.47 10.03 12.67
N PHE A 296 0.95 9.42 13.77
CA PHE A 296 0.51 8.09 14.19
C PHE A 296 -1.01 7.99 14.45
N GLU A 297 -1.67 9.10 14.83
CA GLU A 297 -3.13 9.12 15.01
C GLU A 297 -3.87 8.94 13.68
N ASP A 298 -3.34 9.50 12.58
CA ASP A 298 -3.92 9.32 11.25
C ASP A 298 -3.76 7.87 10.79
N HIS A 299 -2.62 7.25 11.08
CA HIS A 299 -2.42 5.82 10.86
C HIS A 299 -3.43 4.97 11.64
N ILE A 300 -3.72 5.31 12.89
CA ILE A 300 -4.76 4.64 13.69
C ILE A 300 -6.12 4.77 13.00
N ASN A 301 -6.47 5.96 12.50
CA ASN A 301 -7.75 6.21 11.84
C ASN A 301 -7.88 5.43 10.54
N VAL A 302 -6.85 5.41 9.68
CA VAL A 302 -6.82 4.61 8.44
C VAL A 302 -7.05 3.13 8.74
N VAL A 303 -6.38 2.58 9.75
CA VAL A 303 -6.56 1.18 10.16
C VAL A 303 -7.98 0.93 10.64
N ARG A 304 -8.54 1.81 11.50
CA ARG A 304 -9.90 1.68 12.02
C ARG A 304 -10.97 1.74 10.92
N GLU A 305 -10.82 2.63 9.96
CA GLU A 305 -11.72 2.73 8.80
C GLU A 305 -11.67 1.45 7.99
N THR A 306 -10.49 0.95 7.67
CA THR A 306 -10.35 -0.32 6.93
C THR A 306 -10.92 -1.51 7.72
N LEU A 307 -10.72 -1.57 9.04
CA LEU A 307 -11.31 -2.61 9.89
C LEU A 307 -12.85 -2.57 9.84
N LYS A 308 -13.46 -1.38 9.82
CA LYS A 308 -14.91 -1.22 9.63
C LYS A 308 -15.36 -1.72 8.27
N GLU A 309 -14.66 -1.36 7.20
CA GLU A 309 -14.97 -1.79 5.82
C GLU A 309 -14.97 -3.31 5.66
N ILE A 310 -14.06 -4.00 6.34
CA ILE A 310 -13.99 -5.47 6.31
C ILE A 310 -14.91 -6.15 7.33
N GLY A 311 -15.67 -5.38 8.14
CA GLY A 311 -16.59 -5.92 9.15
C GLY A 311 -15.91 -6.46 10.41
N ALA A 312 -14.75 -5.90 10.79
CA ALA A 312 -14.00 -6.23 12.00
C ALA A 312 -13.89 -5.05 12.99
N GLY A 313 -14.63 -3.96 12.77
CA GLY A 313 -14.54 -2.73 13.57
C GLY A 313 -14.98 -2.86 15.03
N ASP A 314 -15.86 -3.82 15.34
CA ASP A 314 -16.42 -4.02 16.70
C ASP A 314 -15.64 -5.03 17.55
N LYS A 315 -14.51 -5.54 17.03
CA LYS A 315 -13.72 -6.55 17.76
C LYS A 315 -12.95 -5.95 18.94
N PRO A 316 -12.81 -6.71 20.06
CA PRO A 316 -11.93 -6.30 21.15
C PRO A 316 -10.52 -6.01 20.59
N THR A 317 -10.03 -4.81 20.87
CA THR A 317 -8.75 -4.33 20.31
C THR A 317 -7.84 -3.82 21.42
N LEU A 318 -6.62 -4.36 21.49
CA LEU A 318 -5.53 -3.84 22.31
C LEU A 318 -4.63 -2.97 21.44
N LEU A 319 -4.43 -1.70 21.81
CA LEU A 319 -3.47 -0.81 21.17
C LEU A 319 -2.05 -1.09 21.69
N ILE A 320 -1.11 -1.28 20.76
CA ILE A 320 0.30 -1.48 21.06
C ILE A 320 1.09 -0.34 20.43
N PHE A 321 1.51 0.62 21.25
CA PHE A 321 2.41 1.70 20.84
C PHE A 321 3.85 1.19 20.85
N ASN A 322 4.38 0.96 19.66
CA ASN A 322 5.72 0.42 19.43
C ASN A 322 6.72 1.53 19.08
N LYS A 323 8.00 1.22 19.16
CA LYS A 323 9.14 2.11 18.85
C LYS A 323 9.23 3.33 19.80
N ILE A 324 8.95 3.12 21.08
CA ILE A 324 9.07 4.20 22.08
C ILE A 324 10.51 4.73 22.22
N ASP A 325 11.50 3.92 21.87
CA ASP A 325 12.91 4.25 21.81
C ASP A 325 13.26 5.29 20.73
N ALA A 326 12.49 5.32 19.64
CA ALA A 326 12.63 6.28 18.55
C ALA A 326 11.71 7.51 18.71
N PHE A 327 10.87 7.56 19.75
CA PHE A 327 9.97 8.68 19.98
C PHE A 327 10.74 9.92 20.41
N THR A 328 10.48 11.03 19.75
CA THR A 328 11.03 12.37 20.06
C THR A 328 9.90 13.37 20.22
N TYR A 329 10.12 14.37 21.06
CA TYR A 329 9.19 15.49 21.22
C TYR A 329 9.96 16.81 21.37
N GLU A 330 9.34 17.91 20.98
CA GLU A 330 9.89 19.25 21.10
C GLU A 330 9.54 19.81 22.47
N LYS A 331 10.53 19.93 23.33
CA LYS A 331 10.32 20.56 24.64
C LYS A 331 10.08 22.05 24.44
N LYS A 332 8.94 22.52 24.93
CA LYS A 332 8.59 23.92 24.87
C LYS A 332 9.32 24.69 25.96
N ASP A 333 9.87 25.86 25.62
CA ASP A 333 10.47 26.77 26.60
C ASP A 333 9.40 27.38 27.51
N GLU A 334 9.74 27.66 28.77
CA GLU A 334 8.79 28.21 29.75
C GLU A 334 8.24 29.58 29.34
N ASP A 335 9.00 30.34 28.56
CA ASP A 335 8.64 31.69 28.07
C ASP A 335 7.87 31.66 26.73
N ASP A 336 7.69 30.49 26.11
CA ASP A 336 6.95 30.37 24.86
C ASP A 336 5.43 30.31 25.09
N LEU A 337 4.75 31.42 24.80
CA LEU A 337 3.31 31.59 24.98
C LEU A 337 2.45 31.00 23.83
N THR A 338 3.05 30.39 22.80
CA THR A 338 2.30 29.75 21.73
C THR A 338 1.47 28.57 22.29
N PRO A 339 0.33 28.20 21.69
CA PRO A 339 -0.41 27.03 22.13
C PRO A 339 0.41 25.75 22.06
N MET A 340 0.25 24.84 23.04
CA MET A 340 0.86 23.53 22.98
C MET A 340 0.34 22.75 21.79
N THR A 341 1.24 22.22 21.00
CA THR A 341 0.95 21.33 19.86
C THR A 341 1.15 19.87 20.25
N LYS A 342 0.72 18.94 19.41
CA LYS A 342 0.97 17.51 19.63
C LYS A 342 2.48 17.18 19.68
N ARG A 343 3.31 17.95 18.98
CA ARG A 343 4.78 17.78 18.98
C ARG A 343 5.44 18.09 20.33
N ASN A 344 4.75 18.83 21.18
CA ASN A 344 5.24 19.20 22.52
C ASN A 344 4.84 18.20 23.62
N LEU A 345 4.05 17.17 23.29
CA LEU A 345 3.61 16.19 24.28
C LEU A 345 4.72 15.21 24.59
N SER A 346 5.09 15.11 25.86
CA SER A 346 6.04 14.09 26.33
C SER A 346 5.44 12.69 26.26
N MET A 347 6.29 11.67 26.34
CA MET A 347 5.80 10.28 26.43
C MET A 347 4.88 10.05 27.63
N GLU A 348 5.11 10.73 28.75
CA GLU A 348 4.24 10.63 29.93
C GLU A 348 2.86 11.25 29.69
N ASP A 349 2.79 12.37 28.98
CA ASP A 349 1.54 13.03 28.64
C ASP A 349 0.75 12.16 27.66
N LEU A 350 1.42 11.57 26.67
CA LEU A 350 0.80 10.63 25.74
C LEU A 350 0.25 9.39 26.46
N LYS A 351 1.05 8.80 27.38
CA LYS A 351 0.57 7.67 28.19
C LYS A 351 -0.67 8.04 28.99
N LYS A 352 -0.68 9.19 29.69
CA LYS A 352 -1.87 9.67 30.44
C LYS A 352 -3.07 9.87 29.52
N THR A 353 -2.86 10.47 28.35
CA THR A 353 -3.95 10.76 27.41
C THR A 353 -4.55 9.47 26.82
N TRP A 354 -3.73 8.52 26.38
CA TRP A 354 -4.21 7.29 25.75
C TRP A 354 -4.72 6.25 26.74
N MET A 355 -4.07 6.09 27.91
CA MET A 355 -4.56 5.21 28.99
C MET A 355 -5.84 5.74 29.64
N GLY A 356 -6.04 7.08 29.66
CA GLY A 356 -7.26 7.71 30.15
C GLY A 356 -8.42 7.74 29.16
N LYS A 357 -8.16 7.52 27.84
CA LYS A 357 -9.20 7.46 26.82
C LYS A 357 -9.97 6.14 26.92
N ASN A 358 -11.13 6.21 27.54
CA ASN A 358 -12.25 5.27 27.46
C ASN A 358 -11.92 3.82 27.05
N ASN A 359 -11.85 2.92 28.03
CA ASN A 359 -11.95 1.45 27.87
C ASN A 359 -11.11 0.76 26.75
N ASN A 360 -10.23 1.46 26.07
CA ASN A 360 -9.32 0.83 25.13
C ASN A 360 -8.00 0.53 25.83
N PRO A 361 -7.72 -0.73 26.18
CA PRO A 361 -6.45 -1.09 26.78
C PRO A 361 -5.33 -0.74 25.81
N CYS A 362 -4.25 -0.14 26.33
CA CYS A 362 -3.06 0.14 25.52
C CYS A 362 -1.79 -0.18 26.29
N ILE A 363 -0.75 -0.57 25.56
CA ILE A 363 0.60 -0.83 26.08
C ILE A 363 1.63 -0.09 25.22
N PHE A 364 2.78 0.22 25.83
CA PHE A 364 3.89 0.91 25.20
C PHE A 364 5.13 0.01 25.26
N ILE A 365 5.72 -0.26 24.12
CA ILE A 365 6.86 -1.19 23.96
C ILE A 365 7.93 -0.61 23.04
N SER A 366 9.16 -1.27 23.00
CA SER A 366 10.31 -0.95 22.14
C SER A 366 10.87 -2.22 21.51
#